data_a69cf0439c50a553ff483a4dc85206d9
#
_entry.id   a69cf0439c50a553ff483a4dc85206d9
#
_cell.length_a   1.000
_cell.length_b   1.000
_cell.length_c   1.000
_cell.angle_alpha   90.00
_cell.angle_beta   90.00
_cell.angle_gamma   90.00
#
_symmetry.space_group_name_H-M   'P 1'
#
loop_
_entity.id
_entity.type
_entity.pdbx_description
1 polymer ?
#
loop_
_entity_poly.entity_id
_entity_poly.type
_entity_poly.pdbx_seq_one_letter_code
_entity_poly.pdbx_strand_id
1 'polypeptide(L)'
;MTYIKSEAAPIDIGIGGMTCASCVARVEKALKKVPGVESATVNLATESARITVQSAEVTDARLRRAIRDAGYEPLTPQAVESAEQASAWSGFAPVAWGLLLSAPLVLPMLGDLWGQHWMLPAWVQFALATPVQFILGARFYKAGWHALKAWSGNMDLLVALGTSAGWQIGRAH
;
A
#
# COMPACT_ATOMS: atom_id res chain seq x y z
N MET A 1 -41.01 -12.29 26.43
CA MET A 1 -39.62 -12.11 26.94
C MET A 1 -38.80 -11.51 25.84
N THR A 2 -38.64 -10.18 25.88
CA THR A 2 -37.85 -9.43 24.89
C THR A 2 -36.39 -9.56 25.30
N TYR A 3 -35.61 -10.34 24.55
CA TYR A 3 -34.17 -10.45 24.72
C TYR A 3 -33.56 -9.12 24.26
N ILE A 4 -33.16 -8.27 25.22
CA ILE A 4 -32.32 -7.11 24.91
C ILE A 4 -30.93 -7.67 24.63
N LYS A 5 -30.62 -7.89 23.34
CA LYS A 5 -29.27 -8.18 22.88
C LYS A 5 -28.43 -6.96 23.24
N SER A 6 -27.52 -7.12 24.19
CA SER A 6 -26.55 -6.08 24.52
C SER A 6 -25.64 -5.89 23.29
N GLU A 7 -26.00 -4.97 22.43
CA GLU A 7 -25.17 -4.56 21.29
C GLU A 7 -23.94 -3.82 21.88
N ALA A 8 -22.83 -4.52 21.95
CA ALA A 8 -21.56 -3.87 22.21
C ALA A 8 -21.31 -2.86 21.08
N ALA A 9 -20.93 -1.64 21.46
CA ALA A 9 -20.63 -0.59 20.47
C ALA A 9 -19.61 -1.08 19.44
N PRO A 10 -19.80 -0.78 18.16
CA PRO A 10 -18.85 -1.21 17.12
C PRO A 10 -17.47 -0.59 17.39
N ILE A 11 -16.43 -1.40 17.19
CA ILE A 11 -15.04 -0.97 17.33
C ILE A 11 -14.55 -0.57 15.96
N ASP A 12 -14.11 0.68 15.79
CA ASP A 12 -13.51 1.16 14.55
C ASP A 12 -11.98 1.16 14.69
N ILE A 13 -11.28 0.51 13.74
CA ILE A 13 -9.81 0.42 13.71
C ILE A 13 -9.33 0.89 12.34
N GLY A 14 -8.46 1.90 12.31
CA GLY A 14 -7.76 2.32 11.10
C GLY A 14 -6.77 1.24 10.63
N ILE A 15 -6.65 1.03 9.32
CA ILE A 15 -5.81 -0.02 8.74
C ILE A 15 -5.00 0.56 7.59
N GLY A 16 -3.70 0.70 7.78
CA GLY A 16 -2.78 1.14 6.74
C GLY A 16 -2.34 0.02 5.79
N GLY A 17 -2.04 0.40 4.54
CA GLY A 17 -1.46 -0.50 3.54
C GLY A 17 -2.46 -1.27 2.68
N MET A 18 -3.76 -0.92 2.73
CA MET A 18 -4.75 -1.50 1.83
C MET A 18 -4.76 -0.74 0.50
N THR A 19 -4.58 -1.45 -0.61
CA THR A 19 -4.51 -0.84 -1.96
C THR A 19 -5.56 -1.37 -2.93
N CYS A 20 -6.27 -2.45 -2.57
CA CYS A 20 -7.21 -3.11 -3.48
C CYS A 20 -8.29 -3.90 -2.74
N ALA A 21 -9.34 -4.28 -3.46
CA ALA A 21 -10.47 -5.04 -2.90
C ALA A 21 -10.07 -6.41 -2.32
N SER A 22 -9.02 -7.05 -2.85
CA SER A 22 -8.53 -8.31 -2.29
C SER A 22 -7.86 -8.12 -0.92
N CYS A 23 -7.29 -6.93 -0.65
CA CYS A 23 -6.79 -6.55 0.66
C CYS A 23 -7.93 -6.47 1.68
N VAL A 24 -9.03 -5.80 1.30
CA VAL A 24 -10.26 -5.69 2.11
C VAL A 24 -10.77 -7.08 2.50
N ALA A 25 -10.99 -7.95 1.51
CA ALA A 25 -11.51 -9.30 1.75
C ALA A 25 -10.60 -10.12 2.69
N ARG A 26 -9.29 -9.93 2.61
CA ARG A 26 -8.32 -10.61 3.47
C ARG A 26 -8.42 -10.13 4.91
N VAL A 27 -8.46 -8.82 5.13
CA VAL A 27 -8.60 -8.24 6.48
C VAL A 27 -9.91 -8.67 7.10
N GLU A 28 -11.03 -8.58 6.38
CA GLU A 28 -12.33 -9.05 6.85
C GLU A 28 -12.29 -10.54 7.25
N LYS A 29 -11.68 -11.38 6.41
CA LYS A 29 -11.54 -12.81 6.69
C LYS A 29 -10.68 -13.07 7.94
N ALA A 30 -9.63 -12.28 8.16
CA ALA A 30 -8.78 -12.41 9.34
C ALA A 30 -9.52 -11.98 10.61
N LEU A 31 -10.25 -10.87 10.57
CA LEU A 31 -11.04 -10.38 11.70
C LEU A 31 -12.19 -11.32 12.06
N LYS A 32 -12.90 -11.86 11.06
CA LYS A 32 -14.00 -12.85 11.27
C LYS A 32 -13.50 -14.18 11.86
N LYS A 33 -12.21 -14.48 11.80
CA LYS A 33 -11.62 -15.66 12.47
C LYS A 33 -11.36 -15.46 13.95
N VAL A 34 -11.38 -14.23 14.44
CA VAL A 34 -11.16 -13.93 15.86
C VAL A 34 -12.40 -14.40 16.63
N PRO A 35 -12.25 -15.28 17.62
CA PRO A 35 -13.39 -15.74 18.44
C PRO A 35 -14.08 -14.57 19.12
N GLY A 36 -15.40 -14.50 19.02
CA GLY A 36 -16.21 -13.42 19.60
C GLY A 36 -16.48 -12.25 18.65
N VAL A 37 -15.93 -12.23 17.43
CA VAL A 37 -16.30 -11.27 16.40
C VAL A 37 -17.58 -11.76 15.70
N GLU A 38 -18.63 -10.94 15.70
CA GLU A 38 -19.90 -11.20 15.03
C GLU A 38 -19.82 -10.79 13.56
N SER A 39 -19.35 -9.58 13.30
CA SER A 39 -19.17 -9.06 11.96
C SER A 39 -17.94 -8.16 11.87
N ALA A 40 -17.34 -8.13 10.68
CA ALA A 40 -16.28 -7.19 10.35
C ALA A 40 -16.50 -6.71 8.92
N THR A 41 -16.58 -5.41 8.75
CA THR A 41 -16.72 -4.72 7.46
C THR A 41 -15.56 -3.75 7.31
N VAL A 42 -14.84 -3.86 6.20
CA VAL A 42 -13.68 -3.02 5.92
C VAL A 42 -14.00 -2.06 4.77
N ASN A 43 -13.70 -0.80 4.97
CA ASN A 43 -13.84 0.24 3.97
C ASN A 43 -12.46 0.67 3.44
N LEU A 44 -12.24 0.47 2.15
CA LEU A 44 -10.98 0.83 1.50
C LEU A 44 -10.79 2.34 1.40
N ALA A 45 -11.87 3.10 1.19
CA ALA A 45 -11.78 4.55 0.98
C ALA A 45 -11.44 5.32 2.27
N THR A 46 -11.93 4.82 3.42
CA THR A 46 -11.65 5.39 4.74
C THR A 46 -10.51 4.68 5.46
N GLU A 47 -9.92 3.65 4.84
CA GLU A 47 -8.86 2.83 5.43
C GLU A 47 -9.20 2.36 6.85
N SER A 48 -10.43 1.94 7.09
CA SER A 48 -10.94 1.54 8.40
C SER A 48 -11.74 0.25 8.38
N ALA A 49 -11.70 -0.49 9.49
CA ALA A 49 -12.55 -1.64 9.76
C ALA A 49 -13.53 -1.31 10.86
N ARG A 50 -14.80 -1.58 10.64
CA ARG A 50 -15.87 -1.58 11.63
C ARG A 50 -16.17 -2.99 12.07
N ILE A 51 -16.02 -3.26 13.36
CA ILE A 51 -16.06 -4.60 13.93
C ILE A 51 -17.13 -4.64 15.01
N THR A 52 -18.10 -5.55 14.87
CA THR A 52 -19.10 -5.84 15.89
C THR A 52 -18.67 -7.09 16.65
N VAL A 53 -18.65 -7.01 17.98
CA VAL A 53 -18.25 -8.10 18.87
C VAL A 53 -19.44 -8.58 19.70
N GLN A 54 -19.52 -9.89 19.92
CA GLN A 54 -20.59 -10.51 20.73
C GLN A 54 -20.26 -10.56 22.22
N SER A 55 -18.99 -10.47 22.58
CA SER A 55 -18.53 -10.57 23.96
C SER A 55 -17.48 -9.51 24.29
N ALA A 56 -17.50 -9.04 25.53
CA ALA A 56 -16.52 -8.10 26.06
C ALA A 56 -15.10 -8.70 26.18
N GLU A 57 -14.92 -9.99 25.90
CA GLU A 57 -13.63 -10.67 25.94
C GLU A 57 -12.75 -10.36 24.71
N VAL A 58 -13.33 -9.80 23.63
CA VAL A 58 -12.58 -9.41 22.45
C VAL A 58 -11.89 -8.08 22.72
N THR A 59 -10.61 -8.15 23.02
CA THR A 59 -9.78 -6.96 23.28
C THR A 59 -9.30 -6.32 21.96
N ASP A 60 -9.20 -4.99 21.93
CA ASP A 60 -8.61 -4.22 20.83
C ASP A 60 -7.24 -4.79 20.42
N ALA A 61 -6.42 -5.22 21.37
CA ALA A 61 -5.12 -5.83 21.12
C ALA A 61 -5.19 -7.12 20.28
N ARG A 62 -6.22 -7.96 20.46
CA ARG A 62 -6.45 -9.17 19.67
C ARG A 62 -6.83 -8.85 18.23
N LEU A 63 -7.69 -7.86 18.03
CA LEU A 63 -8.11 -7.39 16.71
C LEU A 63 -6.92 -6.81 15.94
N ARG A 64 -6.14 -5.94 16.59
CA ARG A 64 -4.91 -5.38 16.00
C ARG A 64 -3.87 -6.44 15.68
N ARG A 65 -3.78 -7.49 16.48
CA ARG A 65 -2.90 -8.64 16.17
C ARG A 65 -3.37 -9.38 14.92
N ALA A 66 -4.65 -9.66 14.79
CA ALA A 66 -5.22 -10.32 13.61
C ALA A 66 -4.97 -9.52 12.33
N ILE A 67 -5.05 -8.18 12.40
CA ILE A 67 -4.73 -7.30 11.27
C ILE A 67 -3.24 -7.39 10.90
N ARG A 68 -2.33 -7.39 11.89
CA ARG A 68 -0.88 -7.57 11.65
C ARG A 68 -0.54 -8.94 11.07
N ASP A 69 -1.16 -9.98 11.59
CA ASP A 69 -0.95 -11.36 11.11
C ASP A 69 -1.46 -11.52 9.66
N ALA A 70 -2.46 -10.73 9.25
CA ALA A 70 -2.90 -10.63 7.87
C ALA A 70 -1.95 -9.82 6.95
N GLY A 71 -0.91 -9.18 7.52
CA GLY A 71 0.10 -8.43 6.77
C GLY A 71 -0.19 -6.94 6.61
N TYR A 72 -1.11 -6.40 7.42
CA TYR A 72 -1.51 -4.98 7.40
C TYR A 72 -1.17 -4.28 8.71
N GLU A 73 -1.12 -2.95 8.70
CA GLU A 73 -0.75 -2.16 9.86
C GLU A 73 -1.99 -1.53 10.51
N PRO A 74 -2.35 -1.91 11.76
CA PRO A 74 -3.43 -1.25 12.48
C PRO A 74 -2.96 0.13 12.92
N LEU A 75 -3.62 1.18 12.44
CA LEU A 75 -3.33 2.57 12.77
C LEU A 75 -3.83 2.90 14.16
N THR A 76 -3.02 3.61 14.95
CA THR A 76 -3.47 4.20 16.20
C THR A 76 -4.22 5.51 15.92
N PRO A 77 -5.13 5.96 16.81
CA PRO A 77 -5.80 7.26 16.65
C PRO A 77 -4.81 8.40 16.42
N GLN A 78 -3.69 8.40 17.15
CA GLN A 78 -2.63 9.39 16.98
C GLN A 78 -1.91 9.30 15.62
N ALA A 79 -1.82 8.11 15.02
CA ALA A 79 -1.24 7.95 13.70
C ALA A 79 -2.19 8.47 12.59
N VAL A 80 -3.50 8.39 12.82
CA VAL A 80 -4.51 8.97 11.91
C VAL A 80 -4.43 10.50 11.98
N GLU A 81 -4.42 11.09 13.18
CA GLU A 81 -4.30 12.55 13.37
C GLU A 81 -2.97 13.08 12.80
N SER A 82 -1.85 12.37 13.01
CA SER A 82 -0.56 12.76 12.42
C SER A 82 -0.50 12.61 10.91
N ALA A 83 -1.23 11.68 10.32
CA ALA A 83 -1.35 11.54 8.87
C ALA A 83 -2.19 12.68 8.26
N GLU A 84 -3.27 13.11 8.92
CA GLU A 84 -4.06 14.26 8.51
C GLU A 84 -3.29 15.59 8.64
N GLN A 85 -2.42 15.71 9.65
CA GLN A 85 -1.55 16.87 9.87
C GLN A 85 -0.28 16.82 9.01
N ALA A 86 0.04 15.69 8.38
CA ALA A 86 1.17 15.59 7.47
C ALA A 86 0.96 16.60 6.34
N SER A 87 1.83 17.61 6.29
CA SER A 87 1.80 18.66 5.28
C SER A 87 1.67 18.08 3.89
N ALA A 88 0.84 18.66 3.05
CA ALA A 88 0.72 18.31 1.63
C ALA A 88 2.08 18.24 0.92
N TRP A 89 3.06 18.99 1.41
CA TRP A 89 4.45 18.96 0.95
C TRP A 89 5.18 17.64 1.24
N SER A 90 4.90 16.96 2.34
CA SER A 90 5.55 15.67 2.66
C SER A 90 5.08 14.56 1.72
N GLY A 91 3.82 14.62 1.28
CA GLY A 91 3.26 13.72 0.25
C GLY A 91 3.77 14.06 -1.17
N PHE A 92 4.10 15.33 -1.42
CA PHE A 92 4.54 15.78 -2.74
C PHE A 92 6.04 15.61 -2.98
N ALA A 93 6.84 15.61 -1.92
CA ALA A 93 8.30 15.49 -2.01
C ALA A 93 8.78 14.26 -2.82
N PRO A 94 8.30 13.03 -2.58
CA PRO A 94 8.73 11.87 -3.38
C PRO A 94 8.31 11.98 -4.85
N VAL A 95 7.18 12.62 -5.14
CA VAL A 95 6.72 12.86 -6.52
C VAL A 95 7.62 13.88 -7.21
N ALA A 96 7.98 14.97 -6.53
CA ALA A 96 8.88 15.99 -7.04
C ALA A 96 10.28 15.41 -7.34
N TRP A 97 10.82 14.60 -6.44
CA TRP A 97 12.08 13.88 -6.68
C TRP A 97 11.99 12.91 -7.85
N GLY A 98 10.88 12.19 -7.98
CA GLY A 98 10.63 11.31 -9.12
C GLY A 98 10.63 12.07 -10.45
N LEU A 99 9.92 13.19 -10.51
CA LEU A 99 9.86 14.06 -11.68
C LEU A 99 11.24 14.65 -12.02
N LEU A 100 11.99 15.10 -11.02
CA LEU A 100 13.32 15.66 -11.21
C LEU A 100 14.31 14.64 -11.79
N LEU A 101 14.28 13.40 -11.29
CA LEU A 101 15.14 12.32 -11.79
C LEU A 101 14.71 11.79 -13.15
N SER A 102 13.41 11.83 -13.48
CA SER A 102 12.92 11.36 -14.77
C SER A 102 12.97 12.44 -15.87
N ALA A 103 13.02 13.73 -15.51
CA ALA A 103 13.13 14.82 -16.49
C ALA A 103 14.28 14.65 -17.49
N PRO A 104 15.54 14.36 -17.08
CA PRO A 104 16.65 14.18 -18.02
C PRO A 104 16.49 12.94 -18.93
N LEU A 105 15.60 12.00 -18.60
CA LEU A 105 15.28 10.84 -19.43
C LEU A 105 14.25 11.19 -20.52
N VAL A 106 13.31 12.11 -20.19
CA VAL A 106 12.22 12.52 -21.09
C VAL A 106 12.66 13.64 -22.05
N LEU A 107 13.52 14.55 -21.60
CA LEU A 107 13.98 15.71 -22.40
C LEU A 107 14.62 15.31 -23.75
N PRO A 108 15.51 14.29 -23.84
CA PRO A 108 16.06 13.86 -25.11
C PRO A 108 15.00 13.30 -26.06
N MET A 109 13.98 12.61 -25.55
CA MET A 109 12.87 12.09 -26.33
C MET A 109 12.04 13.22 -26.95
N LEU A 110 11.87 14.34 -26.24
CA LEU A 110 11.22 15.54 -26.78
C LEU A 110 12.11 16.21 -27.84
N GLY A 111 13.44 16.19 -27.69
CA GLY A 111 14.38 16.69 -28.67
C GLY A 111 14.30 15.95 -30.02
N ASP A 112 13.99 14.68 -29.99
CA ASP A 112 13.79 13.84 -31.18
C ASP A 112 12.59 14.32 -32.04
N LEU A 113 11.58 14.93 -31.40
CA LEU A 113 10.43 15.56 -32.09
C LEU A 113 10.85 16.78 -32.94
N TRP A 114 11.97 17.43 -32.60
CA TRP A 114 12.57 18.55 -33.33
C TRP A 114 13.77 18.12 -34.19
N GLY A 115 13.95 16.82 -34.42
CA GLY A 115 15.02 16.30 -35.30
C GLY A 115 16.42 16.34 -34.70
N GLN A 116 16.54 16.52 -33.39
CA GLN A 116 17.83 16.47 -32.69
C GLN A 116 17.95 15.17 -31.90
N HIS A 117 18.74 14.24 -32.40
CA HIS A 117 19.03 12.95 -31.73
C HIS A 117 20.01 13.15 -30.56
N TRP A 118 19.47 13.56 -29.42
CA TRP A 118 20.24 13.76 -28.17
C TRP A 118 20.00 12.59 -27.22
N MET A 119 20.34 11.38 -27.69
CA MET A 119 20.21 10.20 -26.85
C MET A 119 21.31 10.17 -25.79
N LEU A 120 20.92 10.14 -24.52
CA LEU A 120 21.86 9.89 -23.42
C LEU A 120 22.46 8.48 -23.56
N PRO A 121 23.75 8.28 -23.23
CA PRO A 121 24.36 6.95 -23.21
C PRO A 121 23.57 6.00 -22.32
N ALA A 122 23.44 4.74 -22.71
CA ALA A 122 22.60 3.74 -22.02
C ALA A 122 22.95 3.59 -20.53
N TRP A 123 24.24 3.71 -20.18
CA TRP A 123 24.66 3.63 -18.77
C TRP A 123 24.16 4.80 -17.92
N VAL A 124 24.02 6.02 -18.49
CA VAL A 124 23.45 7.19 -17.77
C VAL A 124 21.96 7.00 -17.56
N GLN A 125 21.25 6.51 -18.59
CA GLN A 125 19.83 6.19 -18.47
C GLN A 125 19.61 5.15 -17.37
N PHE A 126 20.42 4.10 -17.35
CA PHE A 126 20.38 3.06 -16.34
C PHE A 126 20.67 3.59 -14.93
N ALA A 127 21.71 4.44 -14.79
CA ALA A 127 22.07 5.04 -13.51
C ALA A 127 20.98 5.96 -12.95
N LEU A 128 20.27 6.69 -13.81
CA LEU A 128 19.14 7.54 -13.41
C LEU A 128 17.86 6.75 -13.12
N ALA A 129 17.59 5.69 -13.89
CA ALA A 129 16.40 4.85 -13.70
C ALA A 129 16.48 3.99 -12.43
N THR A 130 17.68 3.56 -12.04
CA THR A 130 17.89 2.69 -10.88
C THR A 130 17.36 3.29 -9.56
N PRO A 131 17.73 4.51 -9.14
CA PRO A 131 17.20 5.08 -7.90
C PRO A 131 15.68 5.30 -7.96
N VAL A 132 15.13 5.68 -9.11
CA VAL A 132 13.68 5.80 -9.30
C VAL A 132 13.01 4.45 -9.06
N GLN A 133 13.51 3.39 -9.69
CA GLN A 133 12.97 2.03 -9.57
C GLN A 133 12.99 1.52 -8.12
N PHE A 134 14.10 1.66 -7.40
CA PHE A 134 14.25 1.06 -6.09
C PHE A 134 13.83 1.96 -4.93
N ILE A 135 13.95 3.28 -5.04
CA ILE A 135 13.57 4.21 -3.96
C ILE A 135 12.08 4.51 -4.02
N LEU A 136 11.58 4.97 -5.18
CA LEU A 136 10.15 5.26 -5.33
C LEU A 136 9.32 3.98 -5.43
N GLY A 137 9.86 2.93 -6.05
CA GLY A 137 9.23 1.61 -6.15
C GLY A 137 9.23 0.79 -4.86
N ALA A 138 9.98 1.18 -3.82
CA ALA A 138 10.15 0.41 -2.58
C ALA A 138 8.82 -0.03 -1.92
N ARG A 139 7.79 0.82 -1.98
CA ARG A 139 6.45 0.51 -1.45
C ARG A 139 5.83 -0.70 -2.16
N PHE A 140 5.97 -0.79 -3.48
CA PHE A 140 5.43 -1.90 -4.27
C PHE A 140 6.19 -3.20 -3.99
N TYR A 141 7.51 -3.14 -3.79
CA TYR A 141 8.31 -4.29 -3.40
C TYR A 141 7.94 -4.81 -2.01
N LYS A 142 7.73 -3.92 -1.03
CA LYS A 142 7.27 -4.29 0.32
C LYS A 142 5.89 -4.95 0.27
N ALA A 143 4.92 -4.31 -0.38
CA ALA A 143 3.56 -4.83 -0.51
C ALA A 143 3.53 -6.15 -1.31
N GLY A 144 4.28 -6.24 -2.41
CA GLY A 144 4.43 -7.45 -3.21
C GLY A 144 5.06 -8.61 -2.43
N TRP A 145 6.07 -8.33 -1.60
CA TRP A 145 6.69 -9.33 -0.73
C TRP A 145 5.72 -9.91 0.30
N HIS A 146 4.90 -9.06 0.92
CA HIS A 146 3.86 -9.53 1.85
C HIS A 146 2.80 -10.37 1.11
N ALA A 147 2.41 -9.98 -0.09
CA ALA A 147 1.49 -10.75 -0.91
C ALA A 147 2.05 -12.12 -1.31
N LEU A 148 3.34 -12.17 -1.70
CA LEU A 148 4.03 -13.40 -2.06
C LEU A 148 4.11 -14.37 -0.88
N LYS A 149 4.48 -13.89 0.32
CA LYS A 149 4.49 -14.71 1.54
C LYS A 149 3.12 -15.28 1.90
N ALA A 150 2.06 -14.53 1.57
CA ALA A 150 0.68 -14.96 1.83
C ALA A 150 0.07 -15.80 0.69
N TRP A 151 0.89 -16.21 -0.31
CA TRP A 151 0.44 -16.97 -1.50
C TRP A 151 -0.76 -16.30 -2.18
N SER A 152 -0.78 -14.98 -2.23
CA SER A 152 -1.85 -14.22 -2.85
C SER A 152 -1.27 -13.21 -3.81
N GLY A 153 -1.72 -13.30 -5.06
CA GLY A 153 -1.44 -12.26 -6.04
C GLY A 153 -2.14 -10.95 -5.63
N ASN A 154 -1.42 -9.84 -5.69
CA ASN A 154 -2.01 -8.51 -5.64
C ASN A 154 -1.45 -7.66 -6.78
N MET A 155 -2.06 -6.50 -7.00
CA MET A 155 -1.64 -5.58 -8.05
C MET A 155 -0.21 -5.08 -7.84
N ASP A 156 0.20 -4.88 -6.59
CA ASP A 156 1.55 -4.40 -6.24
C ASP A 156 2.63 -5.40 -6.65
N LEU A 157 2.36 -6.71 -6.53
CA LEU A 157 3.27 -7.77 -6.98
C LEU A 157 3.43 -7.75 -8.51
N LEU A 158 2.33 -7.57 -9.25
CA LEU A 158 2.38 -7.47 -10.72
C LEU A 158 3.17 -6.24 -11.17
N VAL A 159 2.95 -5.09 -10.52
CA VAL A 159 3.71 -3.86 -10.79
C VAL A 159 5.19 -4.06 -10.48
N ALA A 160 5.53 -4.64 -9.32
CA ALA A 160 6.93 -4.91 -8.95
C ALA A 160 7.63 -5.84 -9.95
N LEU A 161 6.97 -6.91 -10.40
CA LEU A 161 7.51 -7.85 -11.39
C LEU A 161 7.65 -7.18 -12.77
N GLY A 162 6.60 -6.49 -13.23
CA GLY A 162 6.60 -5.84 -14.55
C GLY A 162 7.66 -4.75 -14.67
N THR A 163 7.78 -3.89 -13.66
CA THR A 163 8.79 -2.82 -13.66
C THR A 163 10.20 -3.37 -13.51
N SER A 164 10.41 -4.45 -12.74
CA SER A 164 11.71 -5.12 -12.63
C SER A 164 12.12 -5.78 -13.94
N ALA A 165 11.18 -6.42 -14.63
CA ALA A 165 11.44 -7.02 -15.96
C ALA A 165 11.80 -5.94 -16.99
N GLY A 166 11.05 -4.82 -17.04
CA GLY A 166 11.34 -3.68 -17.90
C GLY A 166 12.74 -3.08 -17.63
N TRP A 167 13.11 -2.95 -16.37
CA TRP A 167 14.43 -2.45 -15.96
C TRP A 167 15.56 -3.40 -16.38
N GLN A 168 15.36 -4.73 -16.28
CA GLN A 168 16.33 -5.74 -16.72
C GLN A 168 16.50 -5.76 -18.25
N ILE A 169 15.39 -5.65 -19.00
CA ILE A 169 15.42 -5.61 -20.47
C ILE A 169 16.15 -4.36 -20.95
N GLY A 170 15.90 -3.19 -20.36
CA GLY A 170 16.59 -1.94 -20.67
C GLY A 170 18.10 -1.98 -20.41
N ARG A 171 18.61 -2.92 -19.59
CA ARG A 171 20.04 -3.16 -19.38
C ARG A 171 20.69 -3.95 -20.49
N ALA A 172 19.90 -4.74 -21.24
CA ALA A 172 20.42 -5.68 -22.24
C ALA A 172 20.63 -5.02 -23.63
N HIS A 173 20.21 -3.78 -23.80
CA HIS A 173 20.41 -2.93 -24.98
C HIS A 173 21.33 -1.75 -24.65
#